data_b4d0d437f5b4116ff2dcd35f72cf9ecc
#
_entry.id   b4d0d437f5b4116ff2dcd35f72cf9ecc
#
_cell.length_a   1.000
_cell.length_b   1.000
_cell.length_c   1.000
_cell.angle_alpha   90.00
_cell.angle_beta   90.00
_cell.angle_gamma   90.00
#
_symmetry.space_group_name_H-M   'P 1'
#
loop_
_entity.id
_entity.type
_entity.pdbx_description
1 polymer ?
#
loop_
_entity_poly.entity_id
_entity_poly.type
_entity_poly.pdbx_seq_one_letter_code
_entity_poly.pdbx_strand_id
1 'polypeptide(L)'
;TKTVAEGKSMMVMGFMISLSGLITLIAAYLLRIFINRTGNVADVGFYSAGFTIINTYVGMIFTAMGTDYYPRLSVVASDDEQCKQLINQQSEIALLILAPILIAFLIFVNWAIIILYSSQFLSITGMVYWATMGIFFKAVSWAIAFVFLAKGVGKLYFWNEFFGSIYFLLFSLLGYYYGGLTGLGVSFLISYILYLIQVFFIAKVKYEFSFSPSFMQIFVIQFLLAMAGFAVVYLINQPYTYILGVILIGFSCWYSYKELESRIGVKEIIQGVLEKFKKK
;
A
#
# COMPACT_ATOMS: atom_id res chain seq x y z
N THR A 1 32.05 19.29 16.74
CA THR A 1 31.93 19.84 15.37
C THR A 1 30.61 19.40 14.78
N LYS A 2 29.95 20.25 13.98
CA LYS A 2 28.62 19.98 13.36
C LYS A 2 28.59 18.63 12.64
N THR A 3 29.61 18.29 11.89
CA THR A 3 29.75 17.05 11.11
C THR A 3 29.62 15.77 11.96
N VAL A 4 30.17 15.77 13.17
CA VAL A 4 30.08 14.60 14.09
C VAL A 4 28.67 14.48 14.66
N ALA A 5 28.00 15.59 14.95
CA ALA A 5 26.62 15.57 15.44
C ALA A 5 25.64 15.13 14.35
N GLU A 6 25.82 15.59 13.11
CA GLU A 6 25.05 15.16 11.96
C GLU A 6 25.25 13.68 11.64
N GLY A 7 26.52 13.20 11.66
CA GLY A 7 26.85 11.79 11.47
C GLY A 7 26.20 10.90 12.53
N LYS A 8 26.21 11.30 13.81
CA LYS A 8 25.54 10.59 14.90
C LYS A 8 24.02 10.53 14.69
N SER A 9 23.40 11.62 14.26
CA SER A 9 21.97 11.66 13.97
C SER A 9 21.59 10.69 12.85
N MET A 10 22.37 10.66 11.76
CA MET A 10 22.17 9.72 10.65
C MET A 10 22.33 8.26 11.08
N MET A 11 23.34 7.96 11.91
CA MET A 11 23.54 6.61 12.45
C MET A 11 22.37 6.16 13.34
N VAL A 12 21.88 7.04 14.21
CA VAL A 12 20.71 6.75 15.07
C VAL A 12 19.48 6.51 14.23
N MET A 13 19.25 7.31 13.19
CA MET A 13 18.12 7.15 12.28
C MET A 13 18.21 5.81 11.52
N GLY A 14 19.38 5.49 10.95
CA GLY A 14 19.61 4.20 10.28
C GLY A 14 19.37 3.01 11.21
N PHE A 15 19.86 3.09 12.46
CA PHE A 15 19.60 2.07 13.49
C PHE A 15 18.10 1.91 13.78
N MET A 16 17.35 3.01 13.95
CA MET A 16 15.90 2.97 14.20
C MET A 16 15.13 2.35 13.03
N ILE A 17 15.50 2.67 11.78
CA ILE A 17 14.90 2.06 10.58
C ILE A 17 15.18 0.55 10.55
N SER A 18 16.43 0.13 10.78
CA SER A 18 16.82 -1.28 10.80
C SER A 18 16.10 -2.05 11.92
N LEU A 19 15.98 -1.44 13.09
CA LEU A 19 15.28 -2.04 14.23
C LEU A 19 13.77 -2.19 13.94
N SER A 20 13.13 -1.21 13.29
CA SER A 20 11.73 -1.32 12.84
C SER A 20 11.54 -2.47 11.85
N GLY A 21 12.46 -2.60 10.88
CA GLY A 21 12.45 -3.72 9.93
C GLY A 21 12.58 -5.08 10.63
N LEU A 22 13.47 -5.18 11.62
CA LEU A 22 13.65 -6.40 12.42
C LEU A 22 12.37 -6.79 13.18
N ILE A 23 11.69 -5.82 13.80
CA ILE A 23 10.42 -6.06 14.52
C ILE A 23 9.35 -6.59 13.54
N THR A 24 9.24 -6.01 12.36
CA THR A 24 8.30 -6.48 11.33
C THR A 24 8.61 -7.91 10.88
N LEU A 25 9.89 -8.27 10.72
CA LEU A 25 10.30 -9.64 10.40
C LEU A 25 9.98 -10.62 11.53
N ILE A 26 10.23 -10.24 12.79
CA ILE A 26 9.89 -11.05 13.97
C ILE A 26 8.36 -11.26 14.02
N ALA A 27 7.56 -10.22 13.84
CA ALA A 27 6.10 -10.31 13.83
C ALA A 27 5.60 -11.27 12.73
N ALA A 28 6.15 -11.16 11.52
CA ALA A 28 5.82 -12.07 10.41
C ALA A 28 6.23 -13.53 10.70
N TYR A 29 7.35 -13.74 11.40
CA TYR A 29 7.80 -15.07 11.80
C TYR A 29 6.90 -15.67 12.89
N LEU A 30 6.54 -14.89 13.91
CA LEU A 30 5.63 -15.31 14.96
C LEU A 30 4.25 -15.69 14.40
N LEU A 31 3.75 -14.94 13.43
CA LEU A 31 2.51 -15.26 12.75
C LEU A 31 2.59 -16.61 12.02
N ARG A 32 3.68 -16.90 11.32
CA ARG A 32 3.87 -18.20 10.65
C ARG A 32 3.91 -19.36 11.63
N ILE A 33 4.56 -19.18 12.79
CA ILE A 33 4.56 -20.19 13.86
C ILE A 33 3.13 -20.44 14.36
N PHE A 34 2.36 -19.36 14.56
CA PHE A 34 0.99 -19.45 15.01
C PHE A 34 0.11 -20.19 14.00
N ILE A 35 0.18 -19.82 12.71
CA ILE A 35 -0.56 -20.50 11.62
C ILE A 35 -0.22 -22.00 11.60
N ASN A 36 1.07 -22.34 11.71
CA ASN A 36 1.51 -23.74 11.72
C ASN A 36 0.99 -24.54 12.92
N ARG A 37 0.88 -23.90 14.09
CA ARG A 37 0.43 -24.56 15.32
C ARG A 37 -1.09 -24.68 15.45
N THR A 38 -1.83 -23.72 14.90
CA THR A 38 -3.29 -23.68 15.01
C THR A 38 -4.00 -24.27 13.79
N GLY A 39 -3.33 -24.26 12.64
CA GLY A 39 -3.76 -24.86 11.38
C GLY A 39 -2.83 -25.98 10.95
N ASN A 40 -2.20 -25.80 9.80
CA ASN A 40 -1.27 -26.77 9.23
C ASN A 40 -0.16 -26.12 8.41
N VAL A 41 0.83 -26.92 7.98
CA VAL A 41 1.96 -26.42 7.17
C VAL A 41 1.51 -25.87 5.82
N ALA A 42 0.45 -26.44 5.22
CA ALA A 42 -0.07 -25.96 3.94
C ALA A 42 -0.63 -24.52 4.07
N ASP A 43 -1.28 -24.19 5.19
CA ASP A 43 -1.77 -22.83 5.44
C ASP A 43 -0.64 -21.80 5.54
N VAL A 44 0.52 -22.18 6.08
CA VAL A 44 1.73 -21.32 6.05
C VAL A 44 2.20 -21.08 4.62
N GLY A 45 2.14 -22.12 3.77
CA GLY A 45 2.42 -22.02 2.34
C GLY A 45 1.44 -21.08 1.63
N PHE A 46 0.16 -21.26 1.86
CA PHE A 46 -0.92 -20.43 1.32
C PHE A 46 -0.80 -18.96 1.77
N TYR A 47 -0.60 -18.72 3.07
CA TYR A 47 -0.33 -17.38 3.59
C TYR A 47 0.87 -16.73 2.89
N SER A 48 1.99 -17.45 2.80
CA SER A 48 3.21 -16.94 2.19
C SER A 48 3.02 -16.62 0.71
N ALA A 49 2.34 -17.48 -0.05
CA ALA A 49 2.03 -17.26 -1.45
C ALA A 49 1.16 -16.01 -1.66
N GLY A 50 0.06 -15.88 -0.92
CA GLY A 50 -0.86 -14.75 -1.05
C GLY A 50 -0.19 -13.42 -0.71
N PHE A 51 0.55 -13.35 0.40
CA PHE A 51 1.28 -12.13 0.77
C PHE A 51 2.47 -11.83 -0.14
N THR A 52 3.09 -12.85 -0.75
CA THR A 52 4.12 -12.63 -1.78
C THR A 52 3.53 -11.94 -3.00
N ILE A 53 2.38 -12.41 -3.50
CA ILE A 53 1.68 -11.74 -4.61
C ILE A 53 1.44 -10.27 -4.27
N ILE A 54 0.84 -9.98 -3.11
CA ILE A 54 0.50 -8.62 -2.69
C ILE A 54 1.75 -7.75 -2.50
N ASN A 55 2.75 -8.24 -1.78
CA ASN A 55 3.92 -7.43 -1.44
C ASN A 55 4.89 -7.26 -2.61
N THR A 56 5.06 -8.26 -3.47
CA THR A 56 6.00 -8.17 -4.59
C THR A 56 5.50 -7.18 -5.65
N TYR A 57 4.29 -7.39 -6.17
CA TYR A 57 3.80 -6.57 -7.28
C TYR A 57 3.43 -5.15 -6.85
N VAL A 58 2.75 -5.01 -5.72
CA VAL A 58 2.42 -3.69 -5.17
C VAL A 58 3.65 -3.02 -4.58
N GLY A 59 4.54 -3.77 -3.96
CA GLY A 59 5.80 -3.28 -3.40
C GLY A 59 6.72 -2.68 -4.45
N MET A 60 6.76 -3.21 -5.68
CA MET A 60 7.52 -2.62 -6.79
C MET A 60 7.03 -1.20 -7.10
N ILE A 61 5.72 -0.96 -7.10
CA ILE A 61 5.14 0.36 -7.34
C ILE A 61 5.57 1.32 -6.23
N PHE A 62 5.45 0.93 -4.97
CA PHE A 62 5.87 1.75 -3.84
C PHE A 62 7.37 2.05 -3.86
N THR A 63 8.21 1.08 -4.24
CA THR A 63 9.66 1.28 -4.36
C THR A 63 9.99 2.29 -5.46
N ALA A 64 9.38 2.15 -6.64
CA ALA A 64 9.56 3.08 -7.74
C ALA A 64 9.13 4.50 -7.37
N MET A 65 7.96 4.64 -6.73
CA MET A 65 7.46 5.94 -6.28
C MET A 65 8.34 6.54 -5.17
N GLY A 66 8.80 5.73 -4.22
CA GLY A 66 9.63 6.17 -3.09
C GLY A 66 10.99 6.72 -3.52
N THR A 67 11.54 6.22 -4.62
CA THR A 67 12.83 6.65 -5.15
C THR A 67 12.83 8.14 -5.54
N ASP A 68 11.73 8.64 -6.07
CA ASP A 68 11.55 10.06 -6.40
C ASP A 68 10.98 10.87 -5.22
N TYR A 69 9.99 10.32 -4.55
CA TYR A 69 9.23 11.03 -3.51
C TYR A 69 10.06 11.39 -2.28
N TYR A 70 10.85 10.44 -1.75
CA TYR A 70 11.61 10.67 -0.52
C TYR A 70 12.65 11.79 -0.63
N PRO A 71 13.49 11.88 -1.68
CA PRO A 71 14.38 13.01 -1.88
C PRO A 71 13.66 14.34 -1.98
N ARG A 72 12.57 14.42 -2.75
CA ARG A 72 11.76 15.65 -2.88
C ARG A 72 11.18 16.10 -1.54
N LEU A 73 10.63 15.17 -0.76
CA LEU A 73 10.08 15.47 0.56
C LEU A 73 11.18 15.93 1.54
N SER A 74 12.38 15.36 1.43
CA SER A 74 13.51 15.73 2.29
C SER A 74 14.02 17.16 2.03
N VAL A 75 13.95 17.64 0.78
CA VAL A 75 14.31 19.03 0.44
C VAL A 75 13.40 20.05 1.12
N VAL A 76 12.11 19.76 1.21
CA VAL A 76 11.10 20.64 1.81
C VAL A 76 10.80 20.33 3.28
N ALA A 77 11.59 19.47 3.92
CA ALA A 77 11.31 18.93 5.26
C ALA A 77 11.22 19.99 6.38
N SER A 78 11.80 21.18 6.18
CA SER A 78 11.72 22.30 7.11
C SER A 78 10.42 23.13 7.01
N ASP A 79 9.65 22.95 5.92
CA ASP A 79 8.42 23.71 5.65
C ASP A 79 7.21 22.74 5.69
N ASP A 80 6.37 22.88 6.71
CA ASP A 80 5.23 21.99 6.94
C ASP A 80 4.16 22.13 5.85
N GLU A 81 3.95 23.33 5.30
CA GLU A 81 2.96 23.53 4.24
C GLU A 81 3.40 22.92 2.91
N GLN A 82 4.67 23.05 2.55
CA GLN A 82 5.22 22.37 1.38
C GLN A 82 5.22 20.85 1.54
N CYS A 83 5.54 20.34 2.74
CA CYS A 83 5.42 18.92 3.06
C CYS A 83 3.97 18.43 2.86
N LYS A 84 2.99 19.16 3.39
CA LYS A 84 1.57 18.83 3.26
C LYS A 84 1.11 18.78 1.81
N GLN A 85 1.52 19.77 0.99
CA GLN A 85 1.21 19.79 -0.43
C GLN A 85 1.81 18.59 -1.15
N LEU A 86 3.09 18.28 -0.89
CA LEU A 86 3.78 17.17 -1.52
C LEU A 86 3.22 15.80 -1.11
N ILE A 87 2.83 15.63 0.16
CA ILE A 87 2.17 14.39 0.65
C ILE A 87 0.82 14.21 -0.04
N ASN A 88 0.00 15.25 -0.15
CA ASN A 88 -1.29 15.18 -0.86
C ASN A 88 -1.08 14.82 -2.33
N GLN A 89 -0.17 15.50 -3.03
CA GLN A 89 0.16 15.21 -4.42
C GLN A 89 0.64 13.76 -4.61
N GLN A 90 1.53 13.28 -3.74
CA GLN A 90 2.02 11.91 -3.80
C GLN A 90 0.92 10.89 -3.54
N SER A 91 0.03 11.16 -2.59
CA SER A 91 -1.12 10.30 -2.28
C SER A 91 -2.11 10.25 -3.45
N GLU A 92 -2.37 11.38 -4.13
CA GLU A 92 -3.19 11.46 -5.34
C GLU A 92 -2.61 10.60 -6.46
N ILE A 93 -1.32 10.79 -6.79
CA ILE A 93 -0.63 10.03 -7.83
C ILE A 93 -0.63 8.54 -7.49
N ALA A 94 -0.34 8.18 -6.24
CA ALA A 94 -0.34 6.79 -5.80
C ALA A 94 -1.69 6.11 -6.02
N LEU A 95 -2.78 6.78 -5.64
CA LEU A 95 -4.13 6.24 -5.83
C LEU A 95 -4.53 6.16 -7.30
N LEU A 96 -4.20 7.18 -8.10
CA LEU A 96 -4.52 7.19 -9.53
C LEU A 96 -3.78 6.09 -10.31
N ILE A 97 -2.59 5.70 -9.88
CA ILE A 97 -1.84 4.59 -10.48
C ILE A 97 -2.33 3.24 -9.94
N LEU A 98 -2.48 3.13 -8.61
CA LEU A 98 -2.79 1.86 -7.97
C LEU A 98 -4.24 1.42 -8.17
N ALA A 99 -5.22 2.34 -8.16
CA ALA A 99 -6.63 1.96 -8.17
C ALA A 99 -7.03 1.11 -9.39
N PRO A 100 -6.74 1.50 -10.65
CA PRO A 100 -7.08 0.65 -11.78
C PRO A 100 -6.35 -0.70 -11.75
N ILE A 101 -5.11 -0.75 -11.26
CA ILE A 101 -4.34 -1.97 -11.10
C ILE A 101 -4.98 -2.88 -10.04
N LEU A 102 -5.41 -2.31 -8.91
CA LEU A 102 -6.06 -3.08 -7.84
C LEU A 102 -7.43 -3.61 -8.26
N ILE A 103 -8.21 -2.83 -9.03
CA ILE A 103 -9.49 -3.30 -9.58
C ILE A 103 -9.25 -4.43 -10.59
N ALA A 104 -8.28 -4.27 -11.49
CA ALA A 104 -7.91 -5.34 -12.42
C ALA A 104 -7.43 -6.60 -11.67
N PHE A 105 -6.65 -6.41 -10.62
CA PHE A 105 -6.18 -7.50 -9.79
C PHE A 105 -7.32 -8.22 -9.06
N LEU A 106 -8.31 -7.50 -8.50
CA LEU A 106 -9.52 -8.10 -7.91
C LEU A 106 -10.25 -8.98 -8.91
N ILE A 107 -10.46 -8.50 -10.13
CA ILE A 107 -11.22 -9.21 -11.17
C ILE A 107 -10.48 -10.47 -11.66
N PHE A 108 -9.16 -10.37 -11.85
CA PHE A 108 -8.36 -11.43 -12.47
C PHE A 108 -7.50 -12.23 -11.48
N VAL A 109 -7.68 -12.07 -10.17
CA VAL A 109 -6.82 -12.71 -9.15
C VAL A 109 -6.80 -14.24 -9.26
N ASN A 110 -7.92 -14.88 -9.59
CA ASN A 110 -7.96 -16.33 -9.74
C ASN A 110 -7.06 -16.81 -10.88
N TRP A 111 -7.05 -16.08 -11.99
CA TRP A 111 -6.12 -16.35 -13.10
C TRP A 111 -4.67 -16.12 -12.69
N ALA A 112 -4.41 -15.03 -11.97
CA ALA A 112 -3.07 -14.74 -11.47
C ALA A 112 -2.56 -15.85 -10.53
N ILE A 113 -3.40 -16.33 -9.62
CA ILE A 113 -3.06 -17.42 -8.70
C ILE A 113 -2.76 -18.72 -9.47
N ILE A 114 -3.60 -19.09 -10.44
CA ILE A 114 -3.42 -20.33 -11.22
C ILE A 114 -2.12 -20.25 -12.04
N ILE A 115 -1.82 -19.12 -12.66
CA ILE A 115 -0.63 -18.94 -13.50
C ILE A 115 0.65 -18.92 -12.66
N LEU A 116 0.64 -18.25 -11.51
CA LEU A 116 1.83 -18.07 -10.67
C LEU A 116 2.13 -19.29 -9.80
N TYR A 117 1.10 -20.06 -9.41
CA TYR A 117 1.22 -21.20 -8.50
C TYR A 117 0.53 -22.46 -9.08
N SER A 118 -0.74 -22.64 -8.80
CA SER A 118 -1.61 -23.69 -9.32
C SER A 118 -3.04 -23.50 -8.83
N SER A 119 -3.98 -24.33 -9.35
CA SER A 119 -5.39 -24.33 -8.88
C SER A 119 -5.55 -24.67 -7.39
N GLN A 120 -4.60 -25.38 -6.79
CA GLN A 120 -4.64 -25.69 -5.34
C GLN A 120 -4.55 -24.44 -4.47
N PHE A 121 -3.93 -23.37 -4.97
CA PHE A 121 -3.80 -22.10 -4.26
C PHE A 121 -5.04 -21.19 -4.35
N LEU A 122 -6.11 -21.58 -5.03
CA LEU A 122 -7.35 -20.81 -5.07
C LEU A 122 -8.00 -20.61 -3.69
N SER A 123 -7.62 -21.41 -2.70
CA SER A 123 -8.03 -21.22 -1.29
C SER A 123 -7.61 -19.86 -0.71
N ILE A 124 -6.59 -19.19 -1.29
CA ILE A 124 -6.14 -17.85 -0.84
C ILE A 124 -6.94 -16.71 -1.44
N THR A 125 -7.84 -16.97 -2.39
CA THR A 125 -8.57 -15.92 -3.12
C THR A 125 -9.26 -14.94 -2.18
N GLY A 126 -9.99 -15.45 -1.16
CA GLY A 126 -10.66 -14.61 -0.16
C GLY A 126 -9.70 -13.71 0.61
N MET A 127 -8.54 -14.25 1.02
CA MET A 127 -7.49 -13.46 1.68
C MET A 127 -6.99 -12.32 0.77
N VAL A 128 -6.73 -12.64 -0.49
CA VAL A 128 -6.19 -11.68 -1.46
C VAL A 128 -7.21 -10.58 -1.77
N TYR A 129 -8.50 -10.89 -1.89
CA TYR A 129 -9.55 -9.91 -2.09
C TYR A 129 -9.56 -8.84 -0.98
N TRP A 130 -9.63 -9.27 0.28
CA TRP A 130 -9.65 -8.36 1.42
C TRP A 130 -8.34 -7.57 1.56
N ALA A 131 -7.21 -8.23 1.36
CA ALA A 131 -5.92 -7.57 1.44
C ALA A 131 -5.75 -6.52 0.33
N THR A 132 -6.27 -6.76 -0.87
CA THR A 132 -6.27 -5.78 -1.98
C THR A 132 -7.01 -4.50 -1.59
N MET A 133 -8.14 -4.60 -0.88
CA MET A 133 -8.82 -3.41 -0.33
C MET A 133 -7.96 -2.67 0.70
N GLY A 134 -7.17 -3.40 1.49
CA GLY A 134 -6.23 -2.81 2.45
C GLY A 134 -5.11 -2.00 1.80
N ILE A 135 -4.74 -2.29 0.56
CA ILE A 135 -3.68 -1.58 -0.16
C ILE A 135 -4.04 -0.10 -0.41
N PHE A 136 -5.33 0.24 -0.59
CA PHE A 136 -5.76 1.63 -0.70
C PHE A 136 -5.32 2.46 0.53
N PHE A 137 -5.57 1.94 1.71
CA PHE A 137 -5.20 2.58 2.96
C PHE A 137 -3.68 2.56 3.17
N LYS A 138 -3.02 1.46 2.78
CA LYS A 138 -1.56 1.35 2.79
C LYS A 138 -0.90 2.43 1.93
N ALA A 139 -1.42 2.70 0.74
CA ALA A 139 -0.85 3.68 -0.17
C ALA A 139 -0.82 5.09 0.43
N VAL A 140 -1.93 5.50 1.03
CA VAL A 140 -2.05 6.83 1.66
C VAL A 140 -1.21 6.90 2.93
N SER A 141 -1.29 5.90 3.79
CA SER A 141 -0.51 5.86 5.03
C SER A 141 1.00 5.87 4.78
N TRP A 142 1.45 5.18 3.73
CA TRP A 142 2.84 5.17 3.30
C TRP A 142 3.33 6.58 2.92
N ALA A 143 2.55 7.31 2.12
CA ALA A 143 2.92 8.67 1.73
C ALA A 143 3.05 9.61 2.94
N ILE A 144 2.15 9.51 3.92
CA ILE A 144 2.21 10.32 5.14
C ILE A 144 3.40 9.89 6.03
N ALA A 145 3.63 8.60 6.23
CA ALA A 145 4.67 8.08 7.12
C ALA A 145 6.08 8.51 6.72
N PHE A 146 6.32 8.73 5.42
CA PHE A 146 7.62 9.21 4.92
C PHE A 146 8.03 10.58 5.47
N VAL A 147 7.07 11.42 5.92
CA VAL A 147 7.40 12.71 6.52
C VAL A 147 8.22 12.57 7.80
N PHE A 148 8.01 11.51 8.58
CA PHE A 148 8.76 11.26 9.80
C PHE A 148 10.24 10.98 9.52
N LEU A 149 10.51 10.29 8.40
CA LEU A 149 11.87 10.03 7.91
C LEU A 149 12.49 11.29 7.30
N ALA A 150 11.75 12.00 6.45
CA ALA A 150 12.22 13.20 5.79
C ALA A 150 12.60 14.32 6.77
N LYS A 151 11.84 14.44 7.86
CA LYS A 151 12.13 15.39 8.95
C LYS A 151 13.20 14.90 9.93
N GLY A 152 13.81 13.74 9.71
CA GLY A 152 14.88 13.19 10.55
C GLY A 152 14.43 12.74 11.95
N VAL A 153 13.12 12.55 12.18
CA VAL A 153 12.58 12.18 13.50
C VAL A 153 12.52 10.65 13.65
N GLY A 154 13.69 9.99 13.61
CA GLY A 154 13.81 8.54 13.64
C GLY A 154 13.12 7.86 14.82
N LYS A 155 13.11 8.46 16.01
CA LYS A 155 12.39 7.94 17.19
C LYS A 155 10.89 7.88 16.96
N LEU A 156 10.31 8.91 16.35
CA LEU A 156 8.88 8.94 16.03
C LEU A 156 8.54 7.87 15.00
N TYR A 157 9.35 7.74 13.95
CA TYR A 157 9.21 6.70 12.95
C TYR A 157 9.25 5.31 13.60
N PHE A 158 10.25 5.04 14.45
CA PHE A 158 10.39 3.77 15.15
C PHE A 158 9.15 3.42 15.97
N TRP A 159 8.67 4.32 16.82
CA TRP A 159 7.48 4.05 17.65
C TRP A 159 6.22 3.88 16.83
N ASN A 160 6.08 4.65 15.74
CA ASN A 160 4.97 4.49 14.79
C ASN A 160 4.94 3.08 14.19
N GLU A 161 6.10 2.60 13.68
CA GLU A 161 6.22 1.27 13.10
C GLU A 161 6.09 0.16 14.15
N PHE A 162 6.60 0.38 15.36
CA PHE A 162 6.50 -0.57 16.45
C PHE A 162 5.05 -0.85 16.84
N PHE A 163 4.27 0.19 17.10
CA PHE A 163 2.84 0.02 17.41
C PHE A 163 2.06 -0.56 16.21
N GLY A 164 2.40 -0.12 14.99
CA GLY A 164 1.87 -0.70 13.77
C GLY A 164 2.09 -2.21 13.68
N SER A 165 3.31 -2.66 13.95
CA SER A 165 3.65 -4.09 13.92
C SER A 165 2.93 -4.89 15.01
N ILE A 166 2.72 -4.30 16.20
CA ILE A 166 2.00 -4.97 17.30
C ILE A 166 0.55 -5.23 16.92
N TYR A 167 -0.21 -4.21 16.53
CA TYR A 167 -1.62 -4.45 16.24
C TYR A 167 -1.81 -5.21 14.93
N PHE A 168 -0.90 -5.07 13.96
CA PHE A 168 -0.89 -5.91 12.76
C PHE A 168 -0.76 -7.40 13.14
N LEU A 169 0.18 -7.74 14.02
CA LEU A 169 0.35 -9.10 14.52
C LEU A 169 -0.91 -9.57 15.27
N LEU A 170 -1.40 -8.77 16.22
CA LEU A 170 -2.56 -9.13 17.04
C LEU A 170 -3.81 -9.39 16.17
N PHE A 171 -4.12 -8.48 15.24
CA PHE A 171 -5.26 -8.70 14.34
C PHE A 171 -5.06 -9.88 13.40
N SER A 172 -3.84 -10.13 12.95
CA SER A 172 -3.56 -11.29 12.10
C SER A 172 -3.72 -12.59 12.87
N LEU A 173 -3.30 -12.66 14.15
CA LEU A 173 -3.53 -13.82 15.02
C LEU A 173 -5.03 -14.07 15.23
N LEU A 174 -5.79 -13.03 15.58
CA LEU A 174 -7.24 -13.11 15.78
C LEU A 174 -7.96 -13.45 14.46
N GLY A 175 -7.59 -12.78 13.36
CA GLY A 175 -8.19 -13.01 12.05
C GLY A 175 -7.99 -14.43 11.57
N TYR A 176 -6.78 -14.98 11.71
CA TYR A 176 -6.54 -16.38 11.37
C TYR A 176 -7.31 -17.34 12.27
N TYR A 177 -7.34 -17.07 13.57
CA TYR A 177 -8.06 -17.92 14.53
C TYR A 177 -9.56 -18.02 14.25
N TYR A 178 -10.23 -16.92 13.89
CA TYR A 178 -11.67 -16.88 13.65
C TYR A 178 -12.08 -17.07 12.18
N GLY A 179 -11.24 -16.69 11.22
CA GLY A 179 -11.58 -16.66 9.80
C GLY A 179 -10.58 -17.36 8.87
N GLY A 180 -9.59 -18.07 9.42
CA GLY A 180 -8.57 -18.77 8.64
C GLY A 180 -7.83 -17.83 7.70
N LEU A 181 -7.53 -18.30 6.50
CA LEU A 181 -6.80 -17.50 5.50
C LEU A 181 -7.56 -16.22 5.12
N THR A 182 -8.87 -16.27 4.94
CA THR A 182 -9.67 -15.07 4.63
C THR A 182 -9.59 -14.04 5.75
N GLY A 183 -9.61 -14.50 7.02
CA GLY A 183 -9.44 -13.63 8.18
C GLY A 183 -8.12 -12.87 8.21
N LEU A 184 -7.03 -13.43 7.64
CA LEU A 184 -5.77 -12.71 7.48
C LEU A 184 -5.89 -11.52 6.51
N GLY A 185 -6.65 -11.68 5.42
CA GLY A 185 -6.95 -10.58 4.50
C GLY A 185 -7.75 -9.45 5.15
N VAL A 186 -8.78 -9.82 5.93
CA VAL A 186 -9.60 -8.86 6.70
C VAL A 186 -8.73 -8.13 7.73
N SER A 187 -7.86 -8.85 8.43
CA SER A 187 -6.93 -8.27 9.40
C SER A 187 -5.97 -7.27 8.75
N PHE A 188 -5.49 -7.58 7.55
CA PHE A 188 -4.65 -6.67 6.77
C PHE A 188 -5.39 -5.35 6.47
N LEU A 189 -6.64 -5.42 6.00
CA LEU A 189 -7.47 -4.24 5.75
C LEU A 189 -7.65 -3.42 7.03
N ILE A 190 -8.09 -4.05 8.12
CA ILE A 190 -8.32 -3.36 9.40
C ILE A 190 -7.02 -2.71 9.91
N SER A 191 -5.91 -3.44 9.84
CA SER A 191 -4.61 -2.93 10.27
C SER A 191 -4.20 -1.69 9.51
N TYR A 192 -4.38 -1.65 8.17
CA TYR A 192 -4.01 -0.47 7.39
C TYR A 192 -4.98 0.70 7.52
N ILE A 193 -6.26 0.45 7.81
CA ILE A 193 -7.20 1.52 8.22
C ILE A 193 -6.70 2.17 9.51
N LEU A 194 -6.36 1.37 10.53
CA LEU A 194 -5.85 1.89 11.81
C LEU A 194 -4.49 2.56 11.65
N TYR A 195 -3.61 2.00 10.82
CA TYR A 195 -2.32 2.61 10.54
C TYR A 195 -2.47 3.96 9.84
N LEU A 196 -3.40 4.09 8.89
CA LEU A 196 -3.71 5.38 8.27
C LEU A 196 -4.22 6.39 9.30
N ILE A 197 -5.15 5.98 10.17
CA ILE A 197 -5.65 6.82 11.25
C ILE A 197 -4.50 7.28 12.15
N GLN A 198 -3.62 6.36 12.56
CA GLN A 198 -2.46 6.65 13.41
C GLN A 198 -1.53 7.68 12.77
N VAL A 199 -1.05 7.43 11.54
CA VAL A 199 -0.09 8.34 10.89
C VAL A 199 -0.72 9.69 10.57
N PHE A 200 -2.01 9.71 10.20
CA PHE A 200 -2.77 10.94 9.98
C PHE A 200 -2.85 11.80 11.25
N PHE A 201 -3.23 11.20 12.39
CA PHE A 201 -3.32 11.95 13.65
C PHE A 201 -1.97 12.45 14.12
N ILE A 202 -0.90 11.65 14.00
CA ILE A 202 0.45 12.08 14.33
C ILE A 202 0.87 13.26 13.44
N ALA A 203 0.67 13.15 12.12
CA ALA A 203 1.02 14.21 11.18
C ALA A 203 0.17 15.47 11.39
N LYS A 204 -1.12 15.32 11.69
CA LYS A 204 -2.02 16.44 12.00
C LYS A 204 -1.59 17.22 13.25
N VAL A 205 -1.27 16.51 14.34
CA VAL A 205 -0.89 17.15 15.60
C VAL A 205 0.49 17.79 15.54
N LYS A 206 1.45 17.15 14.84
CA LYS A 206 2.83 17.62 14.83
C LYS A 206 3.18 18.58 13.69
N TYR A 207 2.49 18.45 12.54
CA TYR A 207 2.84 19.14 11.30
C TYR A 207 1.62 19.79 10.63
N GLU A 208 0.52 19.95 11.36
CA GLU A 208 -0.73 20.55 10.89
C GLU A 208 -1.26 19.97 9.57
N PHE A 209 -0.94 18.67 9.34
CA PHE A 209 -1.33 17.97 8.11
C PHE A 209 -2.84 17.88 7.99
N SER A 210 -3.33 18.11 6.77
CA SER A 210 -4.72 17.86 6.38
C SER A 210 -4.78 17.39 4.94
N PHE A 211 -5.76 16.56 4.64
CA PHE A 211 -6.03 16.17 3.26
C PHE A 211 -6.61 17.33 2.44
N SER A 212 -6.18 17.43 1.18
CA SER A 212 -6.74 18.37 0.22
C SER A 212 -8.12 17.90 -0.24
N PRO A 213 -9.04 18.83 -0.64
CA PRO A 213 -10.31 18.45 -1.25
C PRO A 213 -10.13 17.60 -2.52
N SER A 214 -9.10 17.89 -3.31
CA SER A 214 -8.73 17.14 -4.51
C SER A 214 -8.39 15.68 -4.17
N PHE A 215 -7.52 15.45 -3.17
CA PHE A 215 -7.21 14.11 -2.69
C PHE A 215 -8.46 13.37 -2.22
N MET A 216 -9.31 14.01 -1.43
CA MET A 216 -10.53 13.38 -0.91
C MET A 216 -11.47 12.95 -2.05
N GLN A 217 -11.62 13.76 -3.07
CA GLN A 217 -12.42 13.43 -4.25
C GLN A 217 -11.86 12.19 -4.98
N ILE A 218 -10.55 12.16 -5.24
CA ILE A 218 -9.89 11.03 -5.90
C ILE A 218 -10.02 9.77 -5.06
N PHE A 219 -9.75 9.88 -3.73
CA PHE A 219 -9.86 8.74 -2.82
C PHE A 219 -11.26 8.15 -2.83
N VAL A 220 -12.30 8.98 -2.68
CA VAL A 220 -13.70 8.52 -2.64
C VAL A 220 -14.10 7.86 -3.95
N ILE A 221 -13.82 8.48 -5.09
CA ILE A 221 -14.19 7.93 -6.40
C ILE A 221 -13.50 6.59 -6.66
N GLN A 222 -12.18 6.52 -6.48
CA GLN A 222 -11.41 5.31 -6.74
C GLN A 222 -11.74 4.19 -5.74
N PHE A 223 -11.97 4.55 -4.47
CA PHE A 223 -12.36 3.58 -3.45
C PHE A 223 -13.75 3.01 -3.71
N LEU A 224 -14.73 3.83 -4.14
CA LEU A 224 -16.06 3.34 -4.53
C LEU A 224 -15.99 2.42 -5.76
N LEU A 225 -15.15 2.72 -6.75
CA LEU A 225 -14.92 1.83 -7.89
C LEU A 225 -14.28 0.50 -7.46
N ALA A 226 -13.32 0.53 -6.55
CA ALA A 226 -12.73 -0.69 -6.00
C ALA A 226 -13.72 -1.49 -5.17
N MET A 227 -14.57 -0.83 -4.36
CA MET A 227 -15.67 -1.49 -3.64
C MET A 227 -16.69 -2.12 -4.60
N ALA A 228 -17.01 -1.44 -5.69
CA ALA A 228 -17.87 -2.02 -6.73
C ALA A 228 -17.21 -3.26 -7.36
N GLY A 229 -15.90 -3.20 -7.68
CA GLY A 229 -15.13 -4.36 -8.14
C GLY A 229 -15.13 -5.52 -7.14
N PHE A 230 -14.91 -5.20 -5.86
CA PHE A 230 -15.00 -6.18 -4.77
C PHE A 230 -16.40 -6.82 -4.67
N ALA A 231 -17.46 -6.02 -4.76
CA ALA A 231 -18.84 -6.52 -4.75
C ALA A 231 -19.12 -7.41 -5.96
N VAL A 232 -18.64 -7.04 -7.14
CA VAL A 232 -18.80 -7.83 -8.37
C VAL A 232 -18.18 -9.21 -8.23
N VAL A 233 -16.98 -9.34 -7.66
CA VAL A 233 -16.33 -10.66 -7.50
C VAL A 233 -16.97 -11.52 -6.43
N TYR A 234 -17.65 -10.92 -5.45
CA TYR A 234 -18.34 -11.66 -4.39
C TYR A 234 -19.79 -12.05 -4.74
N LEU A 235 -20.50 -11.22 -5.50
CA LEU A 235 -21.95 -11.33 -5.68
C LEU A 235 -22.34 -11.87 -7.06
N ILE A 236 -21.45 -11.76 -8.06
CA ILE A 236 -21.78 -12.06 -9.44
C ILE A 236 -20.98 -13.28 -9.94
N ASN A 237 -21.70 -14.23 -10.53
CA ASN A 237 -21.10 -15.43 -11.08
C ASN A 237 -20.39 -15.16 -12.43
N GLN A 238 -19.39 -15.97 -12.74
CA GLN A 238 -18.77 -15.98 -14.06
C GLN A 238 -19.78 -16.45 -15.12
N PRO A 239 -19.76 -15.89 -16.36
CA PRO A 239 -18.75 -14.97 -16.90
C PRO A 239 -19.04 -13.48 -16.68
N TYR A 240 -20.18 -13.10 -16.09
CA TYR A 240 -20.62 -11.72 -15.95
C TYR A 240 -19.68 -10.87 -15.07
N THR A 241 -19.00 -11.51 -14.11
CA THR A 241 -17.95 -10.87 -13.29
C THR A 241 -16.87 -10.22 -14.16
N TYR A 242 -16.42 -10.88 -15.23
CA TYR A 242 -15.38 -10.34 -16.13
C TYR A 242 -15.91 -9.19 -16.98
N ILE A 243 -17.15 -9.27 -17.47
CA ILE A 243 -17.75 -8.21 -18.30
C ILE A 243 -17.88 -6.92 -17.48
N LEU A 244 -18.49 -7.00 -16.30
CA LEU A 244 -18.63 -5.84 -15.40
C LEU A 244 -17.28 -5.37 -14.89
N GLY A 245 -16.37 -6.29 -14.60
CA GLY A 245 -15.02 -5.99 -14.17
C GLY A 245 -14.24 -5.16 -15.20
N VAL A 246 -14.28 -5.53 -16.46
CA VAL A 246 -13.63 -4.78 -17.56
C VAL A 246 -14.19 -3.36 -17.67
N ILE A 247 -15.50 -3.19 -17.50
CA ILE A 247 -16.16 -1.87 -17.52
C ILE A 247 -15.63 -1.01 -16.36
N LEU A 248 -15.55 -1.57 -15.14
CA LEU A 248 -15.03 -0.87 -13.96
C LEU A 248 -13.56 -0.50 -14.13
N ILE A 249 -12.74 -1.40 -14.65
CA ILE A 249 -11.32 -1.14 -14.97
C ILE A 249 -11.22 -0.01 -15.98
N GLY A 250 -11.98 -0.07 -17.06
CA GLY A 250 -12.00 0.96 -18.10
C GLY A 250 -12.35 2.34 -17.55
N PHE A 251 -13.38 2.42 -16.69
CA PHE A 251 -13.77 3.66 -16.04
C PHE A 251 -12.71 4.19 -15.07
N SER A 252 -12.11 3.32 -14.25
CA SER A 252 -11.03 3.70 -13.35
C SER A 252 -9.78 4.18 -14.11
N CYS A 253 -9.40 3.49 -15.19
CA CYS A 253 -8.31 3.91 -16.08
C CYS A 253 -8.59 5.27 -16.73
N TRP A 254 -9.79 5.46 -17.25
CA TRP A 254 -10.18 6.74 -17.87
C TRP A 254 -10.14 7.90 -16.87
N TYR A 255 -10.68 7.70 -15.66
CA TYR A 255 -10.66 8.71 -14.62
C TYR A 255 -9.21 9.00 -14.18
N SER A 256 -8.41 7.96 -13.94
CA SER A 256 -7.00 8.10 -13.58
C SER A 256 -6.21 8.84 -14.64
N TYR A 257 -6.40 8.50 -15.91
CA TYR A 257 -5.72 9.16 -17.02
C TYR A 257 -6.07 10.65 -17.09
N LYS A 258 -7.35 11.01 -17.00
CA LYS A 258 -7.82 12.38 -17.01
C LYS A 258 -7.21 13.22 -15.88
N GLU A 259 -7.19 12.67 -14.67
CA GLU A 259 -6.66 13.35 -13.50
C GLU A 259 -5.12 13.45 -13.53
N LEU A 260 -4.41 12.42 -13.99
CA LEU A 260 -2.95 12.45 -14.14
C LEU A 260 -2.52 13.41 -15.28
N GLU A 261 -3.24 13.44 -16.38
CA GLU A 261 -2.94 14.37 -17.48
C GLU A 261 -2.96 15.82 -17.02
N SER A 262 -3.96 16.18 -16.19
CA SER A 262 -4.06 17.55 -15.67
C SER A 262 -2.96 17.93 -14.66
N ARG A 263 -2.29 16.94 -14.05
CA ARG A 263 -1.29 17.16 -12.97
C ARG A 263 0.15 17.05 -13.45
N ILE A 264 0.45 16.06 -14.29
CA ILE A 264 1.83 15.72 -14.69
C ILE A 264 2.05 15.69 -16.20
N GLY A 265 1.02 16.00 -17.03
CA GLY A 265 1.19 16.02 -18.48
C GLY A 265 1.59 14.67 -19.06
N VAL A 266 0.83 13.61 -18.77
CA VAL A 266 1.15 12.22 -19.17
C VAL A 266 1.46 12.08 -20.65
N LYS A 267 0.77 12.85 -21.53
CA LYS A 267 1.02 12.84 -22.97
C LYS A 267 2.43 13.25 -23.32
N GLU A 268 2.94 14.30 -22.68
CA GLU A 268 4.31 14.79 -22.92
C GLU A 268 5.34 13.76 -22.46
N ILE A 269 5.10 13.10 -21.32
CA ILE A 269 5.98 12.03 -20.81
C ILE A 269 5.99 10.85 -21.79
N ILE A 270 4.83 10.40 -22.25
CA ILE A 270 4.71 9.28 -23.20
C ILE A 270 5.38 9.63 -24.53
N GLN A 271 5.17 10.84 -25.07
CA GLN A 271 5.80 11.29 -26.30
C GLN A 271 7.33 11.33 -26.17
N GLY A 272 7.85 11.86 -25.05
CA GLY A 272 9.29 11.88 -24.78
C GLY A 272 9.91 10.49 -24.68
N VAL A 273 9.19 9.51 -24.11
CA VAL A 273 9.63 8.12 -24.07
C VAL A 273 9.62 7.50 -25.47
N LEU A 274 8.54 7.68 -26.24
CA LEU A 274 8.42 7.14 -27.59
C LEU A 274 9.51 7.71 -28.55
N GLU A 275 9.84 8.98 -28.42
CA GLU A 275 10.91 9.61 -29.21
C GLU A 275 12.29 9.02 -28.88
N LYS A 276 12.56 8.69 -27.61
CA LYS A 276 13.79 8.00 -27.21
C LYS A 276 13.91 6.59 -27.79
N PHE A 277 12.77 5.87 -27.91
CA PHE A 277 12.76 4.54 -28.55
C PHE A 277 12.89 4.60 -30.07
N LYS A 278 12.41 5.66 -30.73
CA LYS A 278 12.57 5.85 -32.17
C LYS A 278 13.99 6.26 -32.59
N LYS A 279 14.81 6.79 -31.66
CA LYS A 279 16.21 7.21 -31.92
C LYS A 279 17.24 6.11 -31.66
N LYS A 280 16.82 4.93 -31.19
CA LYS A 280 17.63 3.69 -31.11
C LYS A 280 17.30 2.74 -32.26
#